data_55c7f401f1e8f34160e658ea0b915285
#
_entry.id   55c7f401f1e8f34160e658ea0b915285
#
_cell.length_a   1.000
_cell.length_b   1.000
_cell.length_c   1.000
_cell.angle_alpha   90.00
_cell.angle_beta   90.00
_cell.angle_gamma   90.00
#
_symmetry.space_group_name_H-M   'P 1'
#
loop_
_entity.id
_entity.type
_entity.pdbx_description
1 polymer ?
#
loop_
_entity_poly.entity_id
_entity_poly.type
_entity_poly.pdbx_seq_one_letter_code
_entity_poly.pdbx_strand_id
1 'polypeptide(L)'
;MLCDVVVVLLNNTGLGARVLLMKYIILIYAIFMVTTANAACYASYKAKRDDPLKLHYGVMQLPDQQCTMETAAKTAGLRLLPHGWILLNLLTVSLKIPTPTEKENAGENFLRY
;
A
#
# COMPACT_ATOMS: atom_id res chain seq x y z
N MET A 1 -19.71 4.47 22.56
CA MET A 1 -19.26 5.53 23.47
C MET A 1 -19.38 6.93 22.89
N LEU A 2 -18.74 7.23 21.78
CA LEU A 2 -18.85 8.54 21.12
C LEU A 2 -20.27 8.84 20.62
N CYS A 3 -20.99 7.84 20.12
CA CYS A 3 -22.36 8.01 19.65
C CYS A 3 -23.34 8.37 20.79
N ASP A 4 -23.15 7.82 21.97
CA ASP A 4 -24.01 8.09 23.12
C ASP A 4 -23.80 9.52 23.64
N VAL A 5 -22.56 9.98 23.69
CA VAL A 5 -22.24 11.35 24.09
C VAL A 5 -22.80 12.35 23.07
N VAL A 6 -22.71 12.06 21.79
CA VAL A 6 -23.27 12.90 20.72
C VAL A 6 -24.80 12.95 20.83
N VAL A 7 -25.48 11.84 21.08
CA VAL A 7 -26.93 11.79 21.24
C VAL A 7 -27.37 12.58 22.45
N VAL A 8 -26.69 12.47 23.58
CA VAL A 8 -26.98 13.24 24.79
C VAL A 8 -26.79 14.74 24.57
N LEU A 9 -25.74 15.15 23.90
CA LEU A 9 -25.50 16.54 23.55
C LEU A 9 -26.58 17.08 22.61
N LEU A 10 -27.02 16.32 21.64
CA LEU A 10 -28.09 16.71 20.72
C LEU A 10 -29.45 16.85 21.41
N ASN A 11 -29.74 16.06 22.43
CA ASN A 11 -31.00 16.12 23.17
C ASN A 11 -31.10 17.28 24.12
N ASN A 12 -29.97 17.80 24.60
CA ASN A 12 -29.91 18.88 25.60
C ASN A 12 -29.82 20.30 25.02
N THR A 13 -29.66 20.42 23.70
CA THR A 13 -29.51 21.72 23.04
C THR A 13 -30.77 22.13 22.29
N GLY A 14 -31.05 23.44 22.25
CA GLY A 14 -32.15 23.97 21.45
C GLY A 14 -31.96 23.76 19.94
N LEU A 15 -33.02 23.95 19.18
CA LEU A 15 -33.05 23.61 17.75
C LEU A 15 -31.93 24.27 16.93
N GLY A 16 -31.62 25.54 17.22
CA GLY A 16 -30.54 26.26 16.52
C GLY A 16 -29.15 25.73 16.84
N ALA A 17 -28.92 25.36 18.10
CA ALA A 17 -27.66 24.76 18.53
C ALA A 17 -27.49 23.34 17.97
N ARG A 18 -28.57 22.59 17.76
CA ARG A 18 -28.55 21.26 17.12
C ARG A 18 -28.05 21.32 15.68
N VAL A 19 -28.51 22.30 14.92
CA VAL A 19 -28.08 22.48 13.53
C VAL A 19 -26.59 22.82 13.45
N LEU A 20 -26.10 23.67 14.33
CA LEU A 20 -24.67 24.05 14.41
C LEU A 20 -23.82 22.85 14.83
N LEU A 21 -24.25 22.08 15.84
CA LEU A 21 -23.57 20.88 16.28
C LEU A 21 -23.53 19.80 15.20
N MET A 22 -24.60 19.61 14.43
CA MET A 22 -24.64 18.68 13.31
C MET A 22 -23.63 19.06 12.23
N LYS A 23 -23.48 20.36 11.91
CA LYS A 23 -22.46 20.81 10.97
C LYS A 23 -21.05 20.47 11.43
N TYR A 24 -20.74 20.72 12.69
CA TYR A 24 -19.43 20.41 13.26
C TYR A 24 -19.18 18.91 13.34
N ILE A 25 -20.18 18.11 13.68
CA ILE A 25 -20.06 16.65 13.75
C ILE A 25 -19.79 16.06 12.36
N ILE A 26 -20.50 16.54 11.34
CA ILE A 26 -20.28 16.10 9.95
C ILE A 26 -18.87 16.48 9.48
N LEU A 27 -18.39 17.66 9.84
CA LEU A 27 -17.06 18.14 9.50
C LEU A 27 -15.97 17.30 10.18
N ILE A 28 -16.11 17.00 11.47
CA ILE A 28 -15.21 16.15 12.24
C ILE A 28 -15.22 14.72 11.67
N TYR A 29 -16.39 14.20 11.35
CA TYR A 29 -16.54 12.87 10.75
C TYR A 29 -15.86 12.79 9.38
N ALA A 30 -16.00 13.81 8.57
CA ALA A 30 -15.34 13.91 7.26
C ALA A 30 -13.80 13.91 7.41
N ILE A 31 -13.25 14.57 8.44
CA ILE A 31 -11.81 14.57 8.72
C ILE A 31 -11.33 13.16 9.14
N PHE A 32 -12.10 12.43 9.94
CA PHE A 32 -11.75 11.06 10.35
C PHE A 32 -11.87 10.04 9.22
N MET A 33 -12.64 10.34 8.19
CA MET A 33 -12.78 9.46 7.02
C MET A 33 -11.68 9.66 5.96
N VAL A 34 -10.77 10.60 6.17
CA VAL A 34 -9.57 10.70 5.33
C VAL A 34 -8.67 9.52 5.68
N THR A 35 -8.87 8.41 4.96
CA THR A 35 -7.94 7.30 5.02
C THR A 35 -6.60 7.78 4.48
N THR A 36 -5.57 7.68 5.30
CA THR A 36 -4.21 7.86 4.84
C THR A 36 -3.95 6.82 3.76
N ALA A 37 -3.87 7.25 2.50
CA ALA A 37 -3.42 6.38 1.43
C ALA A 37 -1.98 6.01 1.76
N ASN A 38 -1.76 4.78 2.21
CA ASN A 38 -0.41 4.27 2.41
C ASN A 38 0.28 4.25 1.05
N ALA A 39 1.33 5.06 0.90
CA ALA A 39 2.16 5.03 -0.29
C ALA A 39 2.80 3.65 -0.38
N ALA A 40 2.49 2.91 -1.43
CA ALA A 40 3.10 1.62 -1.68
C ALA A 40 4.46 1.82 -2.37
N CYS A 41 5.43 1.01 -1.98
CA CYS A 41 6.72 0.97 -2.65
C CYS A 41 6.71 -0.14 -3.70
N TYR A 42 7.17 0.17 -4.91
CA TYR A 42 7.26 -0.79 -6.01
C TYR A 42 8.73 -1.05 -6.32
N ALA A 43 9.08 -2.33 -6.36
CA ALA A 43 10.44 -2.77 -6.65
C ALA A 43 10.45 -3.60 -7.93
N SER A 44 11.23 -3.19 -8.90
CA SER A 44 11.48 -3.95 -10.12
C SER A 44 12.71 -4.84 -9.90
N TYR A 45 12.60 -6.11 -10.24
CA TYR A 45 13.65 -7.08 -9.97
C TYR A 45 13.82 -8.08 -11.11
N LYS A 46 14.98 -8.74 -11.12
CA LYS A 46 15.24 -9.92 -11.93
C LYS A 46 15.54 -11.11 -11.02
N ALA A 47 14.95 -12.24 -11.35
CA ALA A 47 15.13 -13.47 -10.61
C ALA A 47 15.45 -14.63 -11.55
N LYS A 48 16.06 -15.68 -11.00
CA LYS A 48 16.39 -16.89 -11.74
C LYS A 48 15.87 -18.14 -11.04
N ARG A 49 15.72 -19.19 -11.82
CA ARG A 49 15.49 -20.55 -11.34
C ARG A 49 16.47 -21.47 -12.07
N ASP A 50 17.12 -22.36 -11.34
CA ASP A 50 18.01 -23.35 -11.89
C ASP A 50 17.25 -24.65 -12.20
N ASP A 51 17.83 -25.48 -13.09
CA ASP A 51 17.35 -26.83 -13.49
C ASP A 51 15.92 -26.92 -14.06
N PRO A 52 15.62 -26.40 -15.24
CA PRO A 52 16.48 -25.67 -16.18
C PRO A 52 16.55 -24.19 -15.81
N LEU A 53 17.59 -23.50 -16.27
CA LEU A 53 17.75 -22.07 -16.04
C LEU A 53 16.60 -21.29 -16.68
N LYS A 54 15.87 -20.58 -15.83
CA LYS A 54 14.81 -19.65 -16.24
C LYS A 54 15.06 -18.31 -15.59
N LEU A 55 14.77 -17.27 -16.33
CA LEU A 55 14.87 -15.89 -15.86
C LEU A 55 13.50 -15.24 -15.94
N HIS A 56 13.19 -14.38 -15.00
CA HIS A 56 12.02 -13.51 -15.13
C HIS A 56 12.30 -12.10 -14.60
N TYR A 57 11.60 -11.15 -15.18
CA TYR A 57 11.49 -9.78 -14.70
C TYR A 57 10.15 -9.64 -14.00
N GLY A 58 10.14 -9.01 -12.85
CA GLY A 58 8.90 -8.79 -12.11
C GLY A 58 8.88 -7.47 -11.37
N VAL A 59 7.71 -7.10 -10.90
CA VAL A 59 7.50 -5.95 -10.04
C VAL A 59 6.83 -6.44 -8.77
N MET A 60 7.37 -6.03 -7.63
CA MET A 60 6.88 -6.41 -6.31
C MET A 60 6.40 -5.18 -5.56
N GLN A 61 5.28 -5.29 -4.87
CA GLN A 61 4.78 -4.25 -3.99
C GLN A 61 5.29 -4.48 -2.57
N LEU A 62 5.87 -3.45 -1.99
CA LEU A 62 6.42 -3.49 -0.65
C LEU A 62 5.78 -2.39 0.22
N PRO A 63 5.80 -2.54 1.56
CA PRO A 63 5.47 -1.42 2.44
C PRO A 63 6.41 -0.24 2.20
N ASP A 64 5.91 0.99 2.40
CA ASP A 64 6.70 2.21 2.21
C ASP A 64 7.95 2.28 3.11
N GLN A 65 7.91 1.65 4.28
CA GLN A 65 9.04 1.56 5.20
C GLN A 65 10.21 0.75 4.63
N GLN A 66 9.97 -0.08 3.62
CA GLN A 66 10.97 -0.94 2.98
C GLN A 66 11.41 -0.39 1.61
N CYS A 67 11.22 0.90 1.37
CA CYS A 67 11.51 1.52 0.09
C CYS A 67 12.97 1.97 -0.04
N THR A 68 13.89 1.13 0.40
CA THR A 68 15.33 1.28 0.18
C THR A 68 15.85 0.08 -0.60
N MET A 69 16.91 0.28 -1.39
CA MET A 69 17.49 -0.82 -2.19
C MET A 69 17.87 -2.01 -1.33
N GLU A 70 18.49 -1.76 -0.19
CA GLU A 70 18.95 -2.80 0.73
C GLU A 70 17.78 -3.61 1.33
N THR A 71 16.82 -2.92 1.94
CA THR A 71 15.68 -3.57 2.59
C THR A 71 14.77 -4.24 1.57
N ALA A 72 14.53 -3.59 0.44
CA ALA A 72 13.71 -4.13 -0.64
C ALA A 72 14.33 -5.40 -1.24
N ALA A 73 15.63 -5.43 -1.46
CA ALA A 73 16.34 -6.60 -1.97
C ALA A 73 16.22 -7.79 -0.99
N LYS A 74 16.37 -7.53 0.29
CA LYS A 74 16.24 -8.55 1.33
C LYS A 74 14.82 -9.13 1.37
N THR A 75 13.82 -8.29 1.36
CA THR A 75 12.42 -8.72 1.37
C THR A 75 12.05 -9.48 0.09
N ALA A 76 12.47 -8.97 -1.06
CA ALA A 76 12.22 -9.62 -2.35
C ALA A 76 12.85 -11.01 -2.40
N GLY A 77 14.09 -11.15 -1.96
CA GLY A 77 14.77 -12.44 -1.89
C GLY A 77 14.01 -13.43 -1.01
N LEU A 78 13.56 -13.01 0.16
CA LEU A 78 12.81 -13.86 1.09
C LEU A 78 11.45 -14.30 0.52
N ARG A 79 10.76 -13.42 -0.20
CA ARG A 79 9.47 -13.75 -0.82
C ARG A 79 9.58 -14.69 -2.01
N LEU A 80 10.69 -14.62 -2.74
CA LEU A 80 10.92 -15.44 -3.94
C LEU A 80 11.38 -16.86 -3.60
N LEU A 81 12.10 -17.06 -2.50
CA LEU A 81 12.64 -18.37 -2.13
C LEU A 81 11.60 -19.49 -2.03
N PRO A 82 10.43 -19.31 -1.38
CA PRO A 82 9.43 -20.37 -1.29
C PRO A 82 8.89 -20.83 -2.66
N HIS A 83 8.99 -19.97 -3.66
CA HIS A 83 8.55 -20.26 -5.03
C HIS A 83 9.65 -20.82 -5.91
N GLY A 84 10.82 -21.08 -5.35
CA GLY A 84 11.96 -21.62 -6.08
C GLY A 84 12.74 -20.60 -6.90
N TRP A 85 12.52 -19.32 -6.68
CA TRP A 85 13.20 -18.24 -7.38
C TRP A 85 14.29 -17.63 -6.52
N ILE A 86 15.40 -17.31 -7.18
CA ILE A 86 16.55 -16.64 -6.53
C ILE A 86 16.65 -15.22 -7.10
N LEU A 87 16.66 -14.23 -6.23
CA LEU A 87 16.83 -12.84 -6.64
C LEU A 87 18.24 -12.63 -7.21
N LEU A 88 18.32 -12.17 -8.45
CA LEU A 88 19.59 -11.80 -9.06
C LEU A 88 20.00 -10.39 -8.70
N ASN A 89 19.12 -9.44 -8.99
CA ASN A 89 19.34 -8.05 -8.64
C ASN A 89 18.01 -7.30 -8.60
N LEU A 90 18.02 -6.22 -7.82
CA LEU A 90 16.94 -5.26 -7.76
C LEU A 90 17.29 -4.12 -8.73
N LEU A 91 16.37 -3.81 -9.64
CA LEU A 91 16.61 -2.79 -10.66
C LEU A 91 16.27 -1.40 -10.17
N THR A 92 15.05 -1.23 -9.66
CA THR A 92 14.56 0.05 -9.16
C THR A 92 13.68 -0.14 -7.95
N VAL A 93 13.67 0.86 -7.08
CA VAL A 93 12.76 0.98 -5.93
C VAL A 93 12.15 2.37 -5.99
N SER A 94 10.83 2.46 -6.03
CA SER A 94 10.15 3.74 -6.18
C SER A 94 8.79 3.74 -5.48
N LEU A 95 8.39 4.90 -4.99
CA LEU A 95 7.04 5.13 -4.49
C LEU A 95 6.04 5.44 -5.62
N LYS A 96 6.51 5.59 -6.83
CA LYS A 96 5.67 5.86 -7.99
C LYS A 96 5.02 4.57 -8.49
N ILE A 97 3.77 4.68 -8.94
CA ILE A 97 3.06 3.59 -9.60
C ILE A 97 3.83 3.16 -10.85
N PRO A 98 4.01 1.83 -11.07
CA PRO A 98 4.70 1.36 -12.26
C PRO A 98 4.06 1.84 -13.55
N THR A 99 4.89 2.13 -14.54
CA THR A 99 4.43 2.55 -15.86
C THR A 99 3.72 1.38 -16.57
N PRO A 100 2.86 1.64 -17.57
CA PRO A 100 2.27 0.57 -18.38
C PRO A 100 3.32 -0.33 -19.03
N THR A 101 4.46 0.22 -19.41
CA THR A 101 5.57 -0.55 -19.98
C THR A 101 6.18 -1.52 -18.97
N GLU A 102 6.35 -1.10 -17.72
CA GLU A 102 6.84 -1.97 -16.64
C GLU A 102 5.86 -3.09 -16.34
N LYS A 103 4.55 -2.80 -16.33
CA LYS A 103 3.51 -3.82 -16.17
C LYS A 103 3.55 -4.85 -17.29
N GLU A 104 3.69 -4.41 -18.52
CA GLU A 104 3.75 -5.28 -19.70
C GLU A 104 5.01 -6.15 -19.67
N ASN A 105 6.15 -5.59 -19.32
CA ASN A 105 7.41 -6.32 -19.20
C ASN A 105 7.38 -7.36 -18.08
N ALA A 106 6.72 -7.05 -16.96
CA ALA A 106 6.56 -7.98 -15.86
C ALA A 106 5.56 -9.09 -16.18
N GLY A 107 4.53 -8.80 -16.98
CA GLY A 107 3.53 -9.76 -17.40
C GLY A 107 2.87 -10.48 -16.23
N GLU A 108 2.97 -11.78 -16.19
CA GLU A 108 2.42 -12.62 -15.12
C GLU A 108 3.07 -12.37 -13.75
N ASN A 109 4.27 -11.81 -13.72
CA ASN A 109 5.02 -11.56 -12.49
C ASN A 109 4.79 -10.16 -11.93
N PHE A 110 3.81 -9.43 -12.44
CA PHE A 110 3.42 -8.15 -11.92
C PHE A 110 2.63 -8.35 -10.61
N LEU A 111 3.19 -7.90 -9.50
CA LEU A 111 2.62 -7.99 -8.14
C LEU A 111 2.25 -9.42 -7.73
N ARG A 112 2.93 -10.42 -8.28
CA ARG A 112 2.63 -11.82 -8.00
C ARG A 112 3.22 -12.30 -6.68
N TYR A 113 4.40 -11.82 -6.29
CA TYR A 113 5.14 -12.26 -5.10
C TYR A 113 5.17 -11.24 -3.99
#